data_877e8eac64353e4a0cc65b2a8e7a3e19
#
_entry.id   877e8eac64353e4a0cc65b2a8e7a3e19
#
_cell.length_a   1.000
_cell.length_b   1.000
_cell.length_c   1.000
_cell.angle_alpha   90.00
_cell.angle_beta   90.00
_cell.angle_gamma   90.00
#
_symmetry.space_group_name_H-M   'P 1'
#
loop_
_entity.id
_entity.type
_entity.pdbx_description
1 polymer ?
#
loop_
_entity_poly.entity_id
_entity_poly.type
_entity_poly.pdbx_seq_one_letter_code
_entity_poly.pdbx_strand_id
1 'polypeptide(L)'
;MLSGPVLAQKRDPAIPFTSVPDYPNLPEGMNFGEVAGVAVNSQGHVFVFSRSNSATGPAFGAAAAQLFEFDKSGNFVREIGKGLYAWSEAHSVRIDKNDNIWAIDKGSNMIVKFNPQGRVVWVFGRKQEASDGAEPLGHPDPPLPPVDGLFRQPTDVAWDSQGNIYITDGYINSRVAKIDKNGQWVKSWGSKGSGPGQFNIPHSIAIDRQDNIYVGDRTNHRIEVFDTDGNFKHMLLIDLPPDPTSRATNGATPTGENLKRVIGAPNAMCITPGPNQVLFVGESTYPGRVFKITLDGKVLGVIGRSGRNLGEFSGSHALACPSESEIYVAETSNWRVQKLLLH
;
A
#
# COMPACT_ATOMS: atom_id res chain seq x y z
N MET A 1 -49.87 13.11 -6.79
CA MET A 1 -48.56 12.45 -6.60
C MET A 1 -47.75 13.33 -5.64
N LEU A 2 -47.68 12.92 -4.37
CA LEU A 2 -46.91 13.64 -3.35
C LEU A 2 -45.45 13.13 -3.42
N SER A 3 -44.57 13.96 -3.91
CA SER A 3 -43.11 13.72 -3.80
C SER A 3 -42.74 13.82 -2.32
N GLY A 4 -42.46 12.68 -1.68
CA GLY A 4 -41.84 12.66 -0.35
C GLY A 4 -40.48 13.34 -0.36
N PRO A 5 -40.03 13.88 0.80
CA PRO A 5 -38.74 14.54 0.86
C PRO A 5 -37.61 13.52 0.57
N VAL A 6 -36.84 13.79 -0.46
CA VAL A 6 -35.56 13.11 -0.68
C VAL A 6 -34.68 13.44 0.54
N LEU A 7 -34.50 12.47 1.43
CA LEU A 7 -33.55 12.58 2.53
C LEU A 7 -32.19 12.84 1.88
N ALA A 8 -31.63 14.03 2.10
CA ALA A 8 -30.30 14.35 1.70
C ALA A 8 -29.36 13.32 2.33
N GLN A 9 -28.68 12.53 1.52
CA GLN A 9 -27.66 11.59 1.97
C GLN A 9 -26.66 12.40 2.82
N LYS A 10 -26.50 12.00 4.08
CA LYS A 10 -25.59 12.64 5.00
C LYS A 10 -24.19 12.46 4.40
N ARG A 11 -23.60 13.52 3.85
CA ARG A 11 -22.21 13.50 3.38
C ARG A 11 -21.35 13.27 4.62
N ASP A 12 -20.47 12.28 4.56
CA ASP A 12 -19.48 12.11 5.63
C ASP A 12 -18.59 13.35 5.72
N PRO A 13 -18.19 13.75 6.93
CA PRO A 13 -17.46 14.99 7.11
C PRO A 13 -16.12 14.93 6.38
N ALA A 14 -15.86 15.90 5.52
CA ALA A 14 -14.53 16.13 4.99
C ALA A 14 -13.60 16.48 6.17
N ILE A 15 -12.44 15.83 6.22
CA ILE A 15 -11.40 16.20 7.18
C ILE A 15 -10.62 17.37 6.61
N PRO A 16 -10.56 18.53 7.30
CA PRO A 16 -9.72 19.64 6.88
C PRO A 16 -8.24 19.25 6.96
N PHE A 17 -7.47 19.65 5.96
CA PHE A 17 -6.03 19.37 5.93
C PHE A 17 -5.28 20.42 5.12
N THR A 18 -3.98 20.48 5.33
CA THR A 18 -3.03 21.23 4.51
C THR A 18 -2.06 20.25 3.86
N SER A 19 -1.92 20.30 2.53
CA SER A 19 -0.85 19.62 1.83
C SER A 19 0.39 20.52 1.83
N VAL A 20 1.52 20.00 2.33
CA VAL A 20 2.77 20.75 2.38
C VAL A 20 3.31 20.91 0.97
N PRO A 21 3.52 22.16 0.49
CA PRO A 21 4.05 22.36 -0.86
C PRO A 21 5.51 21.92 -0.97
N ASP A 22 5.93 21.57 -2.17
CA ASP A 22 7.32 21.22 -2.53
C ASP A 22 7.96 20.13 -1.63
N TYR A 23 7.13 19.18 -1.14
CA TYR A 23 7.58 18.09 -0.29
C TYR A 23 7.57 16.75 -1.05
N PRO A 24 8.64 15.92 -0.91
CA PRO A 24 9.96 16.24 -0.35
C PRO A 24 10.83 17.03 -1.34
N ASN A 25 11.89 17.68 -0.82
CA ASN A 25 12.83 18.46 -1.62
C ASN A 25 13.77 17.52 -2.39
N LEU A 26 13.53 17.37 -3.69
CA LEU A 26 14.40 16.58 -4.56
C LEU A 26 15.64 17.42 -4.95
N PRO A 27 16.85 16.83 -4.96
CA PRO A 27 18.03 17.47 -5.54
C PRO A 27 17.79 17.84 -7.01
N GLU A 28 18.51 18.86 -7.47
CA GLU A 28 18.45 19.27 -8.88
C GLU A 28 18.75 18.09 -9.83
N GLY A 29 17.94 17.94 -10.85
CA GLY A 29 18.03 16.84 -11.83
C GLY A 29 17.48 15.50 -11.36
N MET A 30 17.02 15.38 -10.12
CA MET A 30 16.37 14.17 -9.60
C MET A 30 14.84 14.29 -9.76
N ASN A 31 14.21 13.23 -10.22
CA ASN A 31 12.76 13.12 -10.32
C ASN A 31 12.30 11.74 -9.82
N PHE A 32 11.13 11.67 -9.22
CA PHE A 32 10.46 10.40 -9.03
C PHE A 32 9.90 9.88 -10.36
N GLY A 33 9.80 8.55 -10.47
CA GLY A 33 8.85 7.89 -11.35
C GLY A 33 7.56 7.59 -10.57
N GLU A 34 6.89 6.50 -10.87
CA GLU A 34 5.74 6.04 -10.10
C GLU A 34 6.17 5.76 -8.66
N VAL A 35 5.64 6.53 -7.70
CA VAL A 35 5.97 6.32 -6.29
C VAL A 35 5.07 5.24 -5.72
N ALA A 36 5.65 4.07 -5.50
CA ALA A 36 4.93 2.89 -5.06
C ALA A 36 4.93 2.70 -3.54
N GLY A 37 5.89 3.27 -2.82
CA GLY A 37 6.00 3.12 -1.38
C GLY A 37 6.40 4.39 -0.65
N VAL A 38 5.86 4.59 0.56
CA VAL A 38 6.28 5.62 1.51
C VAL A 38 6.21 5.06 2.93
N ALA A 39 7.21 5.35 3.75
CA ALA A 39 7.26 4.98 5.17
C ALA A 39 7.99 6.06 5.97
N VAL A 40 7.78 6.07 7.29
CA VAL A 40 8.41 7.02 8.22
C VAL A 40 9.02 6.23 9.37
N ASN A 41 10.27 6.56 9.75
CA ASN A 41 10.94 5.94 10.88
C ASN A 41 10.71 6.69 12.20
N SER A 42 11.28 6.19 13.29
CA SER A 42 11.12 6.79 14.63
C SER A 42 11.71 8.21 14.75
N GLN A 43 12.63 8.60 13.88
CA GLN A 43 13.23 9.93 13.83
C GLN A 43 12.47 10.92 12.94
N GLY A 44 11.41 10.44 12.27
CA GLY A 44 10.63 11.23 11.31
C GLY A 44 11.25 11.30 9.91
N HIS A 45 12.30 10.51 9.63
CA HIS A 45 12.81 10.39 8.27
C HIS A 45 11.82 9.65 7.39
N VAL A 46 11.71 10.10 6.14
CA VAL A 46 10.77 9.57 5.16
C VAL A 46 11.49 8.77 4.11
N PHE A 47 11.03 7.55 3.91
CA PHE A 47 11.55 6.62 2.92
C PHE A 47 10.58 6.54 1.75
N VAL A 48 11.10 6.69 0.54
CA VAL A 48 10.30 6.71 -0.69
C VAL A 48 10.82 5.67 -1.65
N PHE A 49 9.97 4.72 -2.02
CA PHE A 49 10.32 3.68 -2.99
C PHE A 49 9.64 3.98 -4.32
N SER A 50 10.44 4.39 -5.28
CA SER A 50 10.01 4.85 -6.60
C SER A 50 10.42 3.88 -7.69
N ARG A 51 9.56 3.66 -8.65
CA ARG A 51 9.93 3.04 -9.92
C ARG A 51 10.78 4.02 -10.71
N SER A 52 11.87 3.55 -11.29
CA SER A 52 12.70 4.41 -12.12
C SER A 52 12.11 4.52 -13.54
N ASN A 53 12.42 5.62 -14.23
CA ASN A 53 11.92 5.88 -15.59
C ASN A 53 12.42 4.89 -16.66
N SER A 54 13.34 4.00 -16.31
CA SER A 54 13.88 2.98 -17.21
C SER A 54 13.06 1.70 -17.25
N ALA A 55 12.08 1.55 -16.36
CA ALA A 55 11.26 0.35 -16.27
C ALA A 55 10.00 0.48 -17.11
N THR A 56 9.99 -0.11 -18.26
CA THR A 56 8.77 -0.39 -19.00
C THR A 56 8.37 -1.85 -18.77
N GLY A 57 7.42 -2.06 -17.86
CA GLY A 57 6.93 -3.39 -17.52
C GLY A 57 7.82 -4.15 -16.52
N PRO A 58 7.57 -5.43 -16.29
CA PRO A 58 8.34 -6.26 -15.36
C PRO A 58 9.73 -6.47 -15.92
N ALA A 59 10.53 -5.45 -15.80
CA ALA A 59 11.90 -5.51 -16.22
C ALA A 59 12.66 -6.40 -15.25
N PHE A 60 13.13 -7.53 -15.70
CA PHE A 60 14.19 -8.28 -15.05
C PHE A 60 15.52 -7.50 -15.04
N GLY A 61 15.48 -6.22 -15.45
CA GLY A 61 16.62 -5.33 -15.47
C GLY A 61 17.00 -4.80 -14.09
N ALA A 62 18.28 -4.73 -13.79
CA ALA A 62 18.78 -4.05 -12.60
C ALA A 62 18.49 -2.54 -12.67
N ALA A 63 18.34 -1.90 -11.49
CA ALA A 63 18.14 -0.45 -11.33
C ALA A 63 16.79 0.13 -11.85
N ALA A 64 15.76 -0.71 -11.95
CA ALA A 64 14.42 -0.26 -12.32
C ALA A 64 13.63 0.32 -11.13
N ALA A 65 14.19 0.33 -9.93
CA ALA A 65 13.62 0.92 -8.73
C ALA A 65 14.69 1.67 -7.92
N GLN A 66 14.25 2.67 -7.16
CA GLN A 66 15.11 3.49 -6.32
C GLN A 66 14.47 3.71 -4.96
N LEU A 67 15.24 3.51 -3.90
CA LEU A 67 14.81 3.73 -2.51
C LEU A 67 15.55 4.94 -1.94
N PHE A 68 14.80 5.99 -1.65
CA PHE A 68 15.34 7.25 -1.14
C PHE A 68 15.01 7.45 0.32
N GLU A 69 15.90 8.10 1.05
CA GLU A 69 15.71 8.60 2.40
C GLU A 69 15.75 10.12 2.41
N PHE A 70 14.77 10.74 3.05
CA PHE A 70 14.68 12.18 3.31
C PHE A 70 14.62 12.41 4.82
N ASP A 71 15.17 13.51 5.29
CA ASP A 71 15.03 13.91 6.68
C ASP A 71 13.57 14.37 6.97
N LYS A 72 13.25 14.64 8.23
CA LYS A 72 11.92 15.08 8.67
C LYS A 72 11.46 16.40 8.03
N SER A 73 12.40 17.21 7.54
CA SER A 73 12.12 18.45 6.83
C SER A 73 11.91 18.23 5.33
N GLY A 74 12.13 17.01 4.83
CA GLY A 74 12.00 16.64 3.43
C GLY A 74 13.29 16.81 2.62
N ASN A 75 14.43 17.10 3.24
CA ASN A 75 15.69 17.20 2.50
C ASN A 75 16.23 15.81 2.20
N PHE A 76 16.77 15.64 0.99
CA PHE A 76 17.38 14.38 0.56
C PHE A 76 18.60 14.02 1.42
N VAL A 77 18.62 12.79 1.92
CA VAL A 77 19.72 12.25 2.73
C VAL A 77 20.58 11.32 1.89
N ARG A 78 19.99 10.30 1.29
CA ARG A 78 20.71 9.28 0.51
C ARG A 78 19.76 8.41 -0.33
N GLU A 79 20.35 7.69 -1.28
CA GLU A 79 19.75 6.54 -1.96
C GLU A 79 20.24 5.25 -1.30
N ILE A 80 19.34 4.33 -0.96
CA ILE A 80 19.62 3.06 -0.31
C ILE A 80 19.56 1.95 -1.34
N GLY A 81 20.59 1.08 -1.34
CA GLY A 81 20.66 -0.06 -2.25
C GLY A 81 20.74 0.34 -3.72
N LYS A 82 21.45 1.42 -4.03
CA LYS A 82 21.66 1.86 -5.42
C LYS A 82 22.20 0.73 -6.29
N GLY A 83 21.49 0.43 -7.38
CA GLY A 83 21.86 -0.64 -8.31
C GLY A 83 21.72 -2.06 -7.74
N LEU A 84 20.95 -2.25 -6.65
CA LEU A 84 20.76 -3.55 -6.04
C LEU A 84 20.14 -4.53 -7.04
N TYR A 85 20.65 -5.76 -7.07
CA TYR A 85 20.18 -6.84 -7.94
C TYR A 85 18.64 -7.11 -7.80
N ALA A 86 18.09 -6.89 -6.60
CA ALA A 86 16.66 -7.06 -6.33
C ALA A 86 15.77 -6.00 -6.99
N TRP A 87 16.29 -4.85 -7.39
CA TRP A 87 15.48 -3.75 -7.91
C TRP A 87 14.97 -4.03 -9.32
N SER A 88 13.67 -4.18 -9.45
CA SER A 88 12.98 -4.48 -10.72
C SER A 88 11.69 -3.67 -10.84
N GLU A 89 10.72 -3.85 -9.93
CA GLU A 89 9.48 -3.07 -9.89
C GLU A 89 9.09 -2.80 -8.43
N ALA A 90 9.40 -1.60 -7.93
CA ALA A 90 9.06 -1.17 -6.59
C ALA A 90 7.58 -1.34 -6.30
N HIS A 91 7.23 -1.89 -5.11
CA HIS A 91 5.83 -2.03 -4.71
C HIS A 91 5.52 -1.40 -3.37
N SER A 92 6.23 -1.71 -2.30
CA SER A 92 6.05 -1.04 -1.02
C SER A 92 7.35 -0.90 -0.22
N VAL A 93 7.37 0.03 0.72
CA VAL A 93 8.40 0.15 1.75
C VAL A 93 7.72 0.31 3.11
N ARG A 94 8.25 -0.38 4.12
CA ARG A 94 7.78 -0.31 5.51
C ARG A 94 8.96 -0.20 6.45
N ILE A 95 8.74 0.37 7.64
CA ILE A 95 9.75 0.49 8.69
C ILE A 95 9.27 -0.32 9.89
N ASP A 96 10.13 -1.21 10.41
CA ASP A 96 9.81 -1.97 11.62
C ASP A 96 10.15 -1.19 12.90
N LYS A 97 9.78 -1.73 14.05
CA LYS A 97 9.99 -1.09 15.38
C LYS A 97 11.46 -0.83 15.74
N ASN A 98 12.41 -1.38 15.00
CA ASN A 98 13.85 -1.20 15.18
C ASN A 98 14.45 -0.31 14.08
N ASP A 99 13.60 0.44 13.35
CA ASP A 99 13.97 1.29 12.22
C ASP A 99 14.63 0.52 11.05
N ASN A 100 14.46 -0.81 10.97
CA ASN A 100 14.87 -1.52 9.77
C ASN A 100 13.91 -1.21 8.63
N ILE A 101 14.47 -1.11 7.43
CA ILE A 101 13.74 -0.75 6.23
C ILE A 101 13.43 -2.03 5.46
N TRP A 102 12.15 -2.24 5.16
CA TRP A 102 11.68 -3.40 4.40
C TRP A 102 11.13 -2.93 3.07
N ALA A 103 11.80 -3.31 2.00
CA ALA A 103 11.40 -2.97 0.64
C ALA A 103 10.88 -4.21 -0.07
N ILE A 104 9.68 -4.12 -0.61
CA ILE A 104 9.03 -5.15 -1.40
C ILE A 104 9.16 -4.78 -2.87
N ASP A 105 9.86 -5.61 -3.61
CA ASP A 105 9.97 -5.47 -5.07
C ASP A 105 9.16 -6.58 -5.74
N LYS A 106 8.07 -6.18 -6.34
CA LYS A 106 7.11 -7.07 -6.97
C LYS A 106 7.70 -7.74 -8.23
N GLY A 107 8.51 -7.01 -8.99
CA GLY A 107 9.07 -7.50 -10.24
C GLY A 107 10.13 -8.58 -10.04
N SER A 108 10.87 -8.51 -8.94
CA SER A 108 11.86 -9.53 -8.59
C SER A 108 11.32 -10.64 -7.69
N ASN A 109 10.09 -10.54 -7.21
CA ASN A 109 9.52 -11.44 -6.21
C ASN A 109 10.27 -11.45 -4.88
N MET A 110 10.90 -10.33 -4.52
CA MET A 110 11.80 -10.26 -3.36
C MET A 110 11.32 -9.25 -2.33
N ILE A 111 11.57 -9.61 -1.07
CA ILE A 111 11.46 -8.71 0.07
C ILE A 111 12.88 -8.54 0.63
N VAL A 112 13.36 -7.31 0.69
CA VAL A 112 14.71 -6.99 1.17
C VAL A 112 14.61 -6.19 2.45
N LYS A 113 15.24 -6.68 3.51
CA LYS A 113 15.37 -5.96 4.76
C LYS A 113 16.76 -5.33 4.85
N PHE A 114 16.78 -4.03 5.11
CA PHE A 114 17.99 -3.28 5.43
C PHE A 114 17.98 -2.92 6.91
N ASN A 115 19.17 -2.84 7.51
CA ASN A 115 19.31 -2.17 8.80
C ASN A 115 19.19 -0.64 8.63
N PRO A 116 19.14 0.14 9.73
CA PRO A 116 19.05 1.61 9.64
C PRO A 116 20.22 2.27 8.89
N GLN A 117 21.37 1.60 8.80
CA GLN A 117 22.52 2.09 8.03
C GLN A 117 22.41 1.81 6.52
N GLY A 118 21.35 1.11 6.08
CA GLY A 118 21.11 0.79 4.67
C GLY A 118 21.86 -0.45 4.17
N ARG A 119 22.31 -1.33 5.06
CA ARG A 119 22.92 -2.61 4.69
C ARG A 119 21.85 -3.70 4.65
N VAL A 120 21.84 -4.51 3.59
CA VAL A 120 20.99 -5.71 3.50
C VAL A 120 21.35 -6.67 4.62
N VAL A 121 20.35 -7.05 5.41
CA VAL A 121 20.48 -8.00 6.53
C VAL A 121 19.65 -9.26 6.33
N TRP A 122 18.51 -9.18 5.60
CA TRP A 122 17.71 -10.33 5.22
C TRP A 122 17.16 -10.16 3.80
N VAL A 123 16.95 -11.30 3.14
CA VAL A 123 16.28 -11.38 1.83
C VAL A 123 15.31 -12.56 1.88
N PHE A 124 14.06 -12.31 1.46
CA PHE A 124 13.06 -13.34 1.24
C PHE A 124 12.67 -13.38 -0.24
N GLY A 125 12.33 -14.55 -0.72
CA GLY A 125 12.03 -14.76 -2.12
C GLY A 125 13.27 -14.86 -2.99
N ARG A 126 13.07 -14.99 -4.30
CA ARG A 126 14.13 -15.14 -5.28
C ARG A 126 13.73 -14.47 -6.58
N LYS A 127 14.61 -13.65 -7.11
CA LYS A 127 14.50 -13.15 -8.47
C LYS A 127 14.64 -14.31 -9.45
N GLN A 128 13.65 -14.47 -10.31
CA GLN A 128 13.73 -15.47 -11.38
C GLN A 128 14.68 -15.02 -12.48
N GLU A 129 15.45 -15.96 -12.96
CA GLU A 129 16.32 -15.80 -14.12
C GLU A 129 15.74 -16.56 -15.32
N ALA A 130 16.20 -16.25 -16.53
CA ALA A 130 15.67 -16.85 -17.75
C ALA A 130 15.77 -18.40 -17.75
N SER A 131 16.76 -18.96 -17.06
CA SER A 131 16.96 -20.41 -16.92
C SER A 131 15.96 -21.10 -15.99
N ASP A 132 15.26 -20.33 -15.14
CA ASP A 132 14.32 -20.88 -14.15
C ASP A 132 12.91 -21.10 -14.71
N GLY A 133 12.72 -20.81 -15.99
CA GLY A 133 11.41 -20.77 -16.64
C GLY A 133 10.69 -19.44 -16.35
N ALA A 134 10.00 -18.92 -17.33
CA ALA A 134 9.24 -17.70 -17.18
C ALA A 134 7.95 -17.99 -16.42
N GLU A 135 7.84 -17.51 -15.19
CA GLU A 135 6.56 -17.44 -14.50
C GLU A 135 5.66 -16.40 -15.19
N PRO A 136 4.36 -16.64 -15.28
CA PRO A 136 3.44 -15.67 -15.87
C PRO A 136 3.47 -14.34 -15.13
N LEU A 137 3.59 -13.24 -15.84
CA LEU A 137 3.60 -11.88 -15.28
C LEU A 137 2.22 -11.35 -14.92
N GLY A 138 1.17 -12.07 -15.28
CA GLY A 138 -0.21 -11.73 -15.01
C GLY A 138 -0.85 -12.62 -13.94
N HIS A 139 -2.17 -12.59 -13.94
CA HIS A 139 -2.99 -13.46 -13.09
C HIS A 139 -3.40 -14.68 -13.93
N PRO A 140 -2.71 -15.83 -13.84
CA PRO A 140 -3.12 -17.00 -14.59
C PRO A 140 -4.52 -17.44 -14.14
N ASP A 141 -5.29 -17.96 -15.09
CA ASP A 141 -6.58 -18.56 -14.83
C ASP A 141 -6.62 -19.97 -15.47
N PRO A 142 -6.64 -21.03 -14.68
CA PRO A 142 -6.71 -21.06 -13.19
C PRO A 142 -5.43 -20.53 -12.51
N PRO A 143 -5.54 -20.06 -11.26
CA PRO A 143 -4.37 -19.59 -10.49
C PRO A 143 -3.37 -20.72 -10.29
N LEU A 144 -2.07 -20.39 -10.35
CA LEU A 144 -1.01 -21.34 -10.03
C LEU A 144 -1.09 -21.75 -8.56
N PRO A 145 -0.88 -23.03 -8.23
CA PRO A 145 -0.80 -23.46 -6.84
C PRO A 145 0.34 -22.71 -6.12
N PRO A 146 0.08 -22.15 -4.94
CA PRO A 146 1.13 -21.50 -4.15
C PRO A 146 2.13 -22.53 -3.62
N VAL A 147 3.40 -22.15 -3.58
CA VAL A 147 4.48 -22.95 -3.02
C VAL A 147 5.04 -22.19 -1.82
N ASP A 148 5.20 -22.86 -0.67
CA ASP A 148 5.78 -22.25 0.53
C ASP A 148 7.24 -21.88 0.29
N GLY A 149 7.64 -20.68 0.77
CA GLY A 149 8.97 -20.12 0.54
C GLY A 149 9.15 -19.41 -0.80
N LEU A 150 8.17 -19.49 -1.72
CA LEU A 150 8.22 -18.86 -3.03
C LEU A 150 7.15 -17.78 -3.17
N PHE A 151 7.56 -16.53 -3.32
CA PHE A 151 6.66 -15.40 -3.59
C PHE A 151 6.45 -15.23 -5.10
N ARG A 152 5.24 -14.78 -5.45
CA ARG A 152 4.89 -14.39 -6.82
C ARG A 152 4.17 -13.05 -6.82
N GLN A 153 4.93 -11.99 -7.06
CA GLN A 153 4.51 -10.60 -7.02
C GLN A 153 3.93 -10.19 -5.65
N PRO A 154 4.76 -10.24 -4.58
CA PRO A 154 4.37 -9.81 -3.24
C PRO A 154 4.06 -8.31 -3.21
N THR A 155 3.21 -7.89 -2.27
CA THR A 155 2.66 -6.53 -2.26
C THR A 155 3.05 -5.71 -1.04
N ASP A 156 2.97 -6.28 0.18
CA ASP A 156 3.21 -5.50 1.39
C ASP A 156 3.64 -6.38 2.57
N VAL A 157 4.11 -5.78 3.68
CA VAL A 157 4.58 -6.46 4.89
C VAL A 157 4.13 -5.75 6.16
N ALA A 158 3.81 -6.53 7.20
CA ALA A 158 3.51 -6.03 8.54
C ALA A 158 4.02 -7.03 9.61
N TRP A 159 4.04 -6.63 10.87
CA TRP A 159 4.56 -7.44 12.00
C TRP A 159 3.60 -7.43 13.17
N ASP A 160 3.47 -8.57 13.84
CA ASP A 160 2.77 -8.67 15.11
C ASP A 160 3.66 -8.25 16.30
N SER A 161 3.08 -8.23 17.50
CA SER A 161 3.77 -7.87 18.74
C SER A 161 4.93 -8.82 19.10
N GLN A 162 4.85 -10.07 18.64
CA GLN A 162 5.88 -11.09 18.85
C GLN A 162 7.03 -10.99 17.85
N GLY A 163 6.87 -10.17 16.81
CA GLY A 163 7.84 -9.98 15.73
C GLY A 163 7.71 -10.98 14.60
N ASN A 164 6.61 -11.74 14.52
CA ASN A 164 6.32 -12.52 13.32
C ASN A 164 6.00 -11.57 12.17
N ILE A 165 6.32 -12.00 10.97
CA ILE A 165 6.29 -11.22 9.74
C ILE A 165 5.13 -11.74 8.88
N TYR A 166 4.28 -10.85 8.40
CA TYR A 166 3.16 -11.16 7.53
C TYR A 166 3.35 -10.46 6.20
N ILE A 167 3.31 -11.22 5.11
CA ILE A 167 3.55 -10.72 3.75
C ILE A 167 2.32 -11.05 2.91
N THR A 168 1.73 -10.03 2.31
CA THR A 168 0.72 -10.23 1.27
C THR A 168 1.43 -10.60 -0.03
N ASP A 169 1.13 -11.79 -0.56
CA ASP A 169 1.65 -12.33 -1.81
C ASP A 169 0.53 -12.29 -2.85
N GLY A 170 0.26 -11.08 -3.33
CA GLY A 170 -1.07 -10.68 -3.77
C GLY A 170 -1.39 -10.89 -5.23
N TYR A 171 -0.51 -10.53 -6.17
CA TYR A 171 -0.90 -10.48 -7.58
C TYR A 171 -1.15 -11.85 -8.21
N ILE A 172 -0.38 -12.87 -7.82
CA ILE A 172 -0.50 -14.21 -8.40
C ILE A 172 -1.01 -15.22 -7.37
N ASN A 173 -0.42 -15.26 -6.16
CA ASN A 173 -0.73 -16.29 -5.19
C ASN A 173 -2.00 -16.02 -4.36
N SER A 174 -2.48 -14.77 -4.29
CA SER A 174 -3.71 -14.39 -3.55
C SER A 174 -3.72 -14.92 -2.11
N ARG A 175 -2.62 -14.74 -1.36
CA ARG A 175 -2.45 -15.25 0.00
C ARG A 175 -1.75 -14.26 0.91
N VAL A 176 -1.78 -14.56 2.21
CA VAL A 176 -0.90 -13.99 3.24
C VAL A 176 0.06 -15.08 3.71
N ALA A 177 1.35 -14.80 3.73
CA ALA A 177 2.38 -15.67 4.28
C ALA A 177 2.79 -15.20 5.67
N LYS A 178 2.90 -16.12 6.63
CA LYS A 178 3.44 -15.89 7.98
C LYS A 178 4.82 -16.51 8.09
N ILE A 179 5.77 -15.67 8.49
CA ILE A 179 7.16 -16.04 8.75
C ILE A 179 7.46 -15.68 10.21
N ASP A 180 8.15 -16.53 10.95
CA ASP A 180 8.50 -16.21 12.32
C ASP A 180 9.58 -15.12 12.44
N LYS A 181 9.82 -14.62 13.65
CA LYS A 181 10.83 -13.61 13.93
C LYS A 181 12.28 -14.03 13.58
N ASN A 182 12.52 -15.32 13.36
CA ASN A 182 13.82 -15.88 12.99
C ASN A 182 13.95 -16.08 11.46
N GLY A 183 12.90 -15.73 10.69
CA GLY A 183 12.89 -15.86 9.24
C GLY A 183 12.44 -17.23 8.74
N GLN A 184 11.86 -18.09 9.60
CA GLN A 184 11.36 -19.40 9.21
C GLN A 184 9.92 -19.31 8.74
N TRP A 185 9.62 -19.94 7.61
CA TRP A 185 8.27 -20.06 7.10
C TRP A 185 7.39 -20.83 8.09
N VAL A 186 6.26 -20.26 8.47
CA VAL A 186 5.32 -20.90 9.41
C VAL A 186 4.14 -21.50 8.66
N LYS A 187 3.45 -20.68 7.87
CA LYS A 187 2.26 -21.08 7.11
C LYS A 187 1.85 -19.99 6.13
N SER A 188 0.87 -20.28 5.30
CA SER A 188 0.12 -19.27 4.55
C SER A 188 -1.38 -19.57 4.59
N TRP A 189 -2.18 -18.55 4.31
CA TRP A 189 -3.63 -18.69 4.13
C TRP A 189 -4.14 -17.78 3.03
N GLY A 190 -5.31 -18.10 2.52
CA GLY A 190 -5.93 -17.41 1.41
C GLY A 190 -5.82 -18.20 0.10
N SER A 191 -6.68 -17.86 -0.81
CA SER A 191 -6.74 -18.37 -2.18
C SER A 191 -7.49 -17.37 -3.05
N LYS A 192 -7.35 -17.47 -4.37
CA LYS A 192 -8.13 -16.61 -5.29
C LYS A 192 -9.63 -16.85 -5.11
N GLY A 193 -10.38 -15.77 -4.92
CA GLY A 193 -11.84 -15.83 -4.78
C GLY A 193 -12.42 -14.59 -4.09
N SER A 194 -13.72 -14.67 -3.73
CA SER A 194 -14.47 -13.58 -3.09
C SER A 194 -15.19 -13.98 -1.80
N GLY A 195 -15.07 -15.24 -1.37
CA GLY A 195 -15.57 -15.67 -0.07
C GLY A 195 -14.69 -15.19 1.09
N PRO A 196 -15.12 -15.33 2.36
CA PRO A 196 -14.28 -15.05 3.52
C PRO A 196 -12.98 -15.85 3.49
N GLY A 197 -11.84 -15.19 3.71
CA GLY A 197 -10.52 -15.81 3.62
C GLY A 197 -10.04 -16.08 2.20
N GLN A 198 -10.77 -15.64 1.19
CA GLN A 198 -10.32 -15.65 -0.20
C GLN A 198 -10.00 -14.23 -0.66
N PHE A 199 -9.05 -14.06 -1.57
CA PHE A 199 -8.59 -12.75 -2.01
C PHE A 199 -8.60 -12.60 -3.52
N ASN A 200 -8.76 -11.34 -3.95
CA ASN A 200 -8.48 -10.93 -5.31
C ASN A 200 -7.57 -9.71 -5.27
N ILE A 201 -6.28 -9.96 -5.33
CA ILE A 201 -5.20 -9.00 -5.11
C ILE A 201 -5.21 -8.44 -3.68
N PRO A 202 -4.81 -9.22 -2.64
CA PRO A 202 -4.45 -8.67 -1.34
C PRO A 202 -3.26 -7.72 -1.52
N HIS A 203 -3.53 -6.40 -1.47
CA HIS A 203 -2.62 -5.37 -1.96
C HIS A 203 -1.87 -4.66 -0.84
N SER A 204 -2.47 -4.56 0.33
CA SER A 204 -1.89 -3.91 1.50
C SER A 204 -2.21 -4.69 2.76
N ILE A 205 -1.36 -4.54 3.79
CA ILE A 205 -1.53 -5.20 5.08
C ILE A 205 -1.16 -4.25 6.21
N ALA A 206 -1.93 -4.26 7.29
CA ALA A 206 -1.62 -3.55 8.52
C ALA A 206 -2.00 -4.41 9.74
N ILE A 207 -1.35 -4.19 10.86
CA ILE A 207 -1.62 -4.94 12.10
C ILE A 207 -1.82 -3.94 13.23
N ASP A 208 -2.87 -4.14 14.03
CA ASP A 208 -3.17 -3.31 15.18
C ASP A 208 -2.42 -3.78 16.44
N ARG A 209 -2.57 -3.05 17.53
CA ARG A 209 -1.93 -3.36 18.82
C ARG A 209 -2.48 -4.63 19.50
N GLN A 210 -3.62 -5.13 19.06
CA GLN A 210 -4.22 -6.38 19.51
C GLN A 210 -3.84 -7.55 18.58
N ASP A 211 -2.88 -7.33 17.70
CA ASP A 211 -2.43 -8.30 16.70
C ASP A 211 -3.54 -8.76 15.73
N ASN A 212 -4.57 -7.93 15.50
CA ASN A 212 -5.50 -8.17 14.41
C ASN A 212 -4.85 -7.74 13.09
N ILE A 213 -4.97 -8.60 12.09
CA ILE A 213 -4.35 -8.45 10.78
C ILE A 213 -5.41 -7.97 9.80
N TYR A 214 -5.22 -6.76 9.27
CA TYR A 214 -6.09 -6.12 8.28
C TYR A 214 -5.47 -6.31 6.90
N VAL A 215 -6.17 -6.98 5.99
CA VAL A 215 -5.73 -7.26 4.62
C VAL A 215 -6.62 -6.50 3.65
N GLY A 216 -6.04 -5.59 2.90
CA GLY A 216 -6.73 -4.84 1.86
C GLY A 216 -6.92 -5.70 0.61
N ASP A 217 -8.07 -6.33 0.48
CA ASP A 217 -8.47 -7.16 -0.66
C ASP A 217 -9.01 -6.26 -1.78
N ARG A 218 -8.06 -5.67 -2.53
CA ARG A 218 -8.28 -4.51 -3.41
C ARG A 218 -9.39 -4.73 -4.43
N THR A 219 -9.34 -5.81 -5.18
CA THR A 219 -10.28 -6.05 -6.28
C THR A 219 -11.63 -6.56 -5.80
N ASN A 220 -11.71 -7.06 -4.58
CA ASN A 220 -12.97 -7.39 -3.92
C ASN A 220 -13.55 -6.21 -3.12
N HIS A 221 -12.89 -5.05 -3.09
CA HIS A 221 -13.35 -3.79 -2.46
C HIS A 221 -13.68 -3.93 -0.98
N ARG A 222 -12.84 -4.65 -0.25
CA ARG A 222 -13.03 -4.92 1.18
C ARG A 222 -11.72 -5.01 1.92
N ILE A 223 -11.80 -4.89 3.23
CA ILE A 223 -10.69 -5.21 4.13
C ILE A 223 -11.13 -6.43 4.93
N GLU A 224 -10.37 -7.50 4.89
CA GLU A 224 -10.61 -8.66 5.74
C GLU A 224 -9.71 -8.63 6.97
N VAL A 225 -10.28 -8.97 8.12
CA VAL A 225 -9.59 -8.97 9.40
C VAL A 225 -9.42 -10.40 9.91
N PHE A 226 -8.19 -10.73 10.31
CA PHE A 226 -7.78 -12.05 10.76
C PHE A 226 -7.12 -11.97 12.15
N ASP A 227 -7.04 -13.10 12.83
CA ASP A 227 -6.12 -13.28 13.95
C ASP A 227 -4.71 -13.68 13.45
N THR A 228 -3.76 -13.84 14.38
CA THR A 228 -2.38 -14.23 14.08
C THR A 228 -2.24 -15.64 13.53
N ASP A 229 -3.28 -16.46 13.65
CA ASP A 229 -3.35 -17.81 13.09
C ASP A 229 -4.01 -17.85 11.70
N GLY A 230 -4.42 -16.67 11.17
CA GLY A 230 -5.06 -16.56 9.87
C GLY A 230 -6.52 -16.97 9.87
N ASN A 231 -7.16 -17.06 11.05
CA ASN A 231 -8.60 -17.28 11.12
C ASN A 231 -9.32 -15.98 10.82
N PHE A 232 -10.28 -16.05 9.89
CA PHE A 232 -11.13 -14.92 9.52
C PHE A 232 -11.98 -14.46 10.72
N LYS A 233 -11.99 -13.17 11.01
CA LYS A 233 -12.80 -12.56 12.08
C LYS A 233 -14.03 -11.84 11.53
N HIS A 234 -13.80 -10.87 10.66
CA HIS A 234 -14.85 -10.07 10.00
C HIS A 234 -14.27 -9.31 8.81
N MET A 235 -15.13 -8.58 8.11
CA MET A 235 -14.71 -7.70 7.00
C MET A 235 -15.23 -6.29 7.19
N LEU A 236 -14.51 -5.31 6.65
CA LEU A 236 -14.89 -3.91 6.60
C LEU A 236 -15.16 -3.52 5.16
N LEU A 237 -16.25 -2.79 4.94
CA LEU A 237 -16.64 -2.27 3.63
C LEU A 237 -16.72 -0.76 3.69
N ILE A 238 -16.18 -0.09 2.69
CA ILE A 238 -16.30 1.35 2.51
C ILE A 238 -17.16 1.58 1.27
N ASP A 239 -18.45 1.77 1.47
CA ASP A 239 -19.40 2.03 0.39
C ASP A 239 -19.89 3.48 0.45
N LEU A 240 -18.97 4.39 0.11
CA LEU A 240 -19.24 5.82 0.10
C LEU A 240 -19.13 6.37 -1.32
N PRO A 241 -20.24 6.85 -1.93
CA PRO A 241 -20.21 7.45 -3.25
C PRO A 241 -19.23 8.65 -3.31
N PRO A 242 -18.52 8.85 -4.42
CA PRO A 242 -17.69 10.04 -4.60
C PRO A 242 -18.54 11.30 -4.77
N ASP A 243 -17.91 12.46 -4.55
CA ASP A 243 -18.53 13.74 -4.92
C ASP A 243 -18.93 13.71 -6.40
N PRO A 244 -20.18 14.08 -6.76
CA PRO A 244 -20.65 14.08 -8.15
C PRO A 244 -19.84 14.99 -9.08
N THR A 245 -19.11 15.95 -8.53
CA THR A 245 -18.23 16.85 -9.28
C THR A 245 -16.83 16.29 -9.51
N SER A 246 -16.45 15.23 -8.79
CA SER A 246 -15.16 14.55 -8.94
C SER A 246 -15.02 13.94 -10.34
N ARG A 247 -13.83 13.99 -10.90
CA ARG A 247 -13.53 13.43 -12.22
C ARG A 247 -12.28 12.54 -12.13
N ALA A 248 -12.24 11.50 -12.95
CA ALA A 248 -11.04 10.69 -13.09
C ALA A 248 -9.93 11.50 -13.76
N THR A 249 -8.69 11.29 -13.31
CA THR A 249 -7.51 11.97 -13.87
C THR A 249 -7.06 11.35 -15.21
N ASN A 250 -7.34 10.07 -15.38
CA ASN A 250 -6.95 9.29 -16.56
C ASN A 250 -8.19 8.56 -17.11
N GLY A 251 -8.52 8.81 -18.36
CA GLY A 251 -9.67 8.19 -19.02
C GLY A 251 -11.02 8.75 -18.60
N ALA A 252 -12.09 8.03 -18.94
CA ALA A 252 -13.45 8.42 -18.61
C ALA A 252 -13.75 8.21 -17.12
N THR A 253 -14.48 9.13 -16.52
CA THR A 253 -14.97 8.96 -15.14
C THR A 253 -15.96 7.78 -15.08
N PRO A 254 -15.72 6.76 -14.23
CA PRO A 254 -16.60 5.62 -14.12
C PRO A 254 -18.00 6.02 -13.64
N THR A 255 -19.03 5.39 -14.20
CA THR A 255 -20.45 5.59 -13.84
C THR A 255 -21.15 4.24 -13.71
N GLY A 256 -22.33 4.20 -13.07
CA GLY A 256 -23.13 2.99 -12.95
C GLY A 256 -22.37 1.82 -12.30
N GLU A 257 -22.40 0.66 -12.90
CA GLU A 257 -21.72 -0.54 -12.38
C GLU A 257 -20.18 -0.40 -12.37
N ASN A 258 -19.60 0.36 -13.31
CA ASN A 258 -18.17 0.63 -13.32
C ASN A 258 -17.73 1.50 -12.12
N LEU A 259 -18.60 2.39 -11.65
CA LEU A 259 -18.35 3.17 -10.44
C LEU A 259 -18.28 2.26 -9.20
N LYS A 260 -19.18 1.30 -9.08
CA LYS A 260 -19.16 0.33 -7.97
C LYS A 260 -17.86 -0.49 -7.92
N ARG A 261 -17.22 -0.68 -9.07
CA ARG A 261 -15.95 -1.45 -9.18
C ARG A 261 -14.71 -0.66 -8.74
N VAL A 262 -14.86 0.57 -8.29
CA VAL A 262 -13.72 1.40 -7.87
C VAL A 262 -13.91 2.01 -6.48
N ILE A 263 -15.16 2.13 -6.01
CA ILE A 263 -15.47 2.66 -4.67
C ILE A 263 -14.94 1.69 -3.60
N GLY A 264 -14.30 2.25 -2.59
CA GLY A 264 -13.85 1.51 -1.41
C GLY A 264 -12.76 0.46 -1.66
N ALA A 265 -12.13 0.46 -2.84
CA ALA A 265 -11.03 -0.43 -3.14
C ALA A 265 -9.79 -0.07 -2.30
N PRO A 266 -9.39 -0.89 -1.29
CA PRO A 266 -8.30 -0.56 -0.39
C PRO A 266 -6.95 -0.78 -1.08
N ASN A 267 -6.48 0.24 -1.77
CA ASN A 267 -5.19 0.18 -2.48
C ASN A 267 -4.01 0.35 -1.52
N ALA A 268 -4.15 1.19 -0.51
CA ALA A 268 -3.14 1.47 0.49
C ALA A 268 -3.75 1.56 1.88
N MET A 269 -3.03 1.11 2.91
CA MET A 269 -3.48 1.19 4.29
C MET A 269 -2.34 1.52 5.23
N CYS A 270 -2.64 2.24 6.32
CA CYS A 270 -1.80 2.33 7.50
C CYS A 270 -2.64 2.49 8.77
N ILE A 271 -2.18 1.92 9.88
CA ILE A 271 -2.77 2.08 11.20
C ILE A 271 -1.87 3.02 12.01
N THR A 272 -2.47 4.04 12.66
CA THR A 272 -1.71 4.97 13.50
C THR A 272 -1.11 4.27 14.72
N PRO A 273 0.09 4.70 15.18
CA PRO A 273 0.67 4.19 16.42
C PRO A 273 -0.12 4.70 17.65
N GLY A 274 0.18 4.16 18.82
CA GLY A 274 -0.38 4.63 20.09
C GLY A 274 -1.64 3.87 20.53
N PRO A 275 -2.29 4.30 21.62
CA PRO A 275 -3.41 3.59 22.23
C PRO A 275 -4.74 3.75 21.47
N ASN A 276 -4.96 4.89 20.86
CA ASN A 276 -6.18 5.21 20.11
C ASN A 276 -5.87 5.10 18.62
N GLN A 277 -5.95 3.88 18.08
CA GLN A 277 -5.59 3.62 16.70
C GLN A 277 -6.75 3.91 15.75
N VAL A 278 -6.42 4.49 14.61
CA VAL A 278 -7.32 4.62 13.46
C VAL A 278 -6.65 4.01 12.23
N LEU A 279 -7.46 3.56 11.30
CA LEU A 279 -7.02 3.03 10.02
C LEU A 279 -7.24 4.09 8.94
N PHE A 280 -6.18 4.45 8.22
CA PHE A 280 -6.28 5.20 6.98
C PHE A 280 -6.30 4.25 5.79
N VAL A 281 -7.22 4.49 4.85
CA VAL A 281 -7.42 3.66 3.66
C VAL A 281 -7.42 4.55 2.41
N GLY A 282 -6.50 4.33 1.51
CA GLY A 282 -6.39 5.05 0.24
C GLY A 282 -7.02 4.28 -0.90
N GLU A 283 -7.90 4.93 -1.66
CA GLU A 283 -8.35 4.45 -2.97
C GLU A 283 -7.29 4.73 -4.03
N SER A 284 -7.35 4.01 -5.15
CA SER A 284 -6.40 4.15 -6.25
C SER A 284 -6.61 5.46 -7.04
N THR A 285 -6.74 5.39 -8.36
CA THR A 285 -6.77 6.56 -9.25
C THR A 285 -8.07 7.36 -9.14
N TYR A 286 -9.20 6.66 -9.00
CA TYR A 286 -10.53 7.22 -8.84
C TYR A 286 -11.35 6.32 -7.92
N PRO A 287 -12.09 6.87 -6.96
CA PRO A 287 -12.34 8.29 -6.63
C PRO A 287 -11.16 9.06 -6.02
N GLY A 288 -10.01 8.40 -5.74
CA GLY A 288 -8.77 9.06 -5.33
C GLY A 288 -8.88 9.73 -3.96
N ARG A 289 -9.50 9.07 -2.99
CA ARG A 289 -9.71 9.60 -1.64
C ARG A 289 -8.89 8.81 -0.63
N VAL A 290 -8.65 9.43 0.51
CA VAL A 290 -8.15 8.73 1.71
C VAL A 290 -9.21 8.81 2.78
N PHE A 291 -9.62 7.66 3.32
CA PHE A 291 -10.55 7.56 4.42
C PHE A 291 -9.80 7.47 5.74
N LYS A 292 -10.31 8.12 6.78
CA LYS A 292 -9.99 7.85 8.18
C LYS A 292 -11.14 7.05 8.75
N ILE A 293 -10.87 5.82 9.23
CA ILE A 293 -11.91 4.95 9.79
C ILE A 293 -11.47 4.39 11.14
N THR A 294 -12.44 4.00 11.96
CA THR A 294 -12.15 3.22 13.17
C THR A 294 -11.75 1.79 12.79
N LEU A 295 -11.15 1.06 13.72
CA LEU A 295 -10.73 -0.33 13.47
C LEU A 295 -11.90 -1.31 13.29
N ASP A 296 -13.12 -0.91 13.66
CA ASP A 296 -14.38 -1.64 13.38
C ASP A 296 -15.09 -1.18 12.11
N GLY A 297 -14.48 -0.26 11.33
CA GLY A 297 -14.92 0.11 9.99
C GLY A 297 -15.83 1.34 9.88
N LYS A 298 -16.09 2.05 10.99
CA LYS A 298 -16.87 3.30 10.93
C LYS A 298 -16.04 4.40 10.28
N VAL A 299 -16.56 5.01 9.21
CA VAL A 299 -15.93 6.17 8.55
C VAL A 299 -16.00 7.38 9.47
N LEU A 300 -14.85 7.94 9.81
CA LEU A 300 -14.68 9.16 10.60
C LEU A 300 -14.58 10.40 9.71
N GLY A 301 -14.10 10.23 8.49
CA GLY A 301 -14.04 11.28 7.50
C GLY A 301 -13.26 10.92 6.26
N VAL A 302 -13.28 11.86 5.31
CA VAL A 302 -12.68 11.73 3.97
C VAL A 302 -11.70 12.86 3.71
N ILE A 303 -10.57 12.54 3.12
CA ILE A 303 -9.49 13.44 2.76
C ILE A 303 -9.32 13.44 1.25
N GLY A 304 -9.33 14.60 0.63
CA GLY A 304 -9.03 14.81 -0.78
C GLY A 304 -10.03 14.19 -1.76
N ARG A 305 -9.63 14.15 -3.00
CA ARG A 305 -10.38 13.64 -4.14
C ARG A 305 -9.44 13.32 -5.29
N SER A 306 -9.93 12.73 -6.37
CA SER A 306 -9.17 12.52 -7.60
C SER A 306 -8.71 13.85 -8.22
N GLY A 307 -7.44 13.94 -8.58
CA GLY A 307 -6.86 15.12 -9.23
C GLY A 307 -5.33 15.14 -9.24
N ARG A 308 -4.77 16.29 -9.69
CA ARG A 308 -3.33 16.51 -9.83
C ARG A 308 -2.80 17.66 -8.99
N ASN A 309 -3.68 18.49 -8.42
CA ASN A 309 -3.30 19.61 -7.56
C ASN A 309 -2.87 19.11 -6.17
N LEU A 310 -2.30 20.00 -5.36
CA LEU A 310 -2.08 19.71 -3.94
C LEU A 310 -3.41 19.39 -3.25
N GLY A 311 -3.42 18.34 -2.43
CA GLY A 311 -4.63 17.85 -1.78
C GLY A 311 -5.58 17.03 -2.66
N GLU A 312 -5.23 16.82 -3.93
CA GLU A 312 -5.90 15.87 -4.82
C GLU A 312 -4.98 14.67 -5.05
N PHE A 313 -5.54 13.48 -5.33
CA PHE A 313 -4.75 12.25 -5.46
C PHE A 313 -5.05 11.50 -6.75
N SER A 314 -4.04 10.83 -7.27
CA SER A 314 -4.18 9.90 -8.39
C SER A 314 -3.20 8.73 -8.24
N GLY A 315 -3.77 7.54 -8.05
CA GLY A 315 -2.97 6.35 -7.82
C GLY A 315 -2.33 6.33 -6.43
N SER A 316 -3.11 6.62 -5.36
CA SER A 316 -2.64 6.47 -3.98
C SER A 316 -2.24 5.02 -3.73
N HIS A 317 -0.94 4.74 -3.75
CA HIS A 317 -0.40 3.38 -3.75
C HIS A 317 0.16 2.95 -2.39
N ALA A 318 0.64 3.89 -1.60
CA ALA A 318 1.06 3.65 -0.22
C ALA A 318 0.70 4.82 0.69
N LEU A 319 0.48 4.50 1.95
CA LEU A 319 0.22 5.44 3.04
C LEU A 319 1.20 5.20 4.18
N ALA A 320 1.70 6.29 4.78
CA ALA A 320 2.34 6.27 6.07
C ALA A 320 1.60 7.25 7.01
N CYS A 321 1.31 6.83 8.24
CA CYS A 321 0.56 7.61 9.22
C CYS A 321 1.28 7.59 10.59
N PRO A 322 2.35 8.38 10.74
CA PRO A 322 3.09 8.46 12.00
C PRO A 322 2.23 9.02 13.15
N SER A 323 1.13 9.69 12.84
CA SER A 323 0.13 10.15 13.83
C SER A 323 -1.26 10.27 13.18
N GLU A 324 -2.27 10.58 13.98
CA GLU A 324 -3.62 10.89 13.49
C GLU A 324 -3.72 12.22 12.72
N SER A 325 -2.76 13.12 12.93
CA SER A 325 -2.73 14.46 12.33
C SER A 325 -1.70 14.63 11.23
N GLU A 326 -0.91 13.60 10.93
CA GLU A 326 0.11 13.65 9.88
C GLU A 326 0.10 12.36 9.07
N ILE A 327 -0.11 12.48 7.77
CA ILE A 327 -0.07 11.35 6.84
C ILE A 327 0.75 11.68 5.59
N TYR A 328 1.31 10.65 4.99
CA TYR A 328 2.02 10.72 3.72
C TYR A 328 1.31 9.85 2.70
N VAL A 329 1.13 10.37 1.49
CA VAL A 329 0.47 9.69 0.38
C VAL A 329 1.46 9.55 -0.77
N ALA A 330 1.80 8.32 -1.12
CA ALA A 330 2.60 8.01 -2.31
C ALA A 330 1.69 7.78 -3.51
N GLU A 331 1.99 8.43 -4.62
CA GLU A 331 1.15 8.44 -5.81
C GLU A 331 1.89 7.91 -7.04
N THR A 332 1.37 6.83 -7.63
CA THR A 332 1.94 6.27 -8.87
C THR A 332 1.59 7.10 -10.10
N SER A 333 0.39 7.67 -10.18
CA SER A 333 -0.02 8.41 -11.38
C SER A 333 0.47 9.86 -11.41
N ASN A 334 0.77 10.46 -10.25
CA ASN A 334 1.26 11.82 -10.12
C ASN A 334 2.78 11.91 -9.84
N TRP A 335 3.46 10.77 -9.68
CA TRP A 335 4.91 10.65 -9.46
C TRP A 335 5.42 11.50 -8.31
N ARG A 336 4.71 11.46 -7.20
CA ARG A 336 5.05 12.30 -6.02
C ARG A 336 4.69 11.64 -4.70
N VAL A 337 5.19 12.24 -3.64
CA VAL A 337 4.68 12.04 -2.27
C VAL A 337 4.05 13.36 -1.82
N GLN A 338 2.89 13.31 -1.19
CA GLN A 338 2.33 14.44 -0.48
C GLN A 338 2.39 14.19 1.03
N LYS A 339 2.83 15.20 1.78
CA LYS A 339 2.72 15.28 3.23
C LYS A 339 1.47 16.08 3.57
N LEU A 340 0.56 15.51 4.36
CA LEU A 340 -0.69 16.15 4.76
C LEU A 340 -0.70 16.35 6.26
N LEU A 341 -1.07 17.55 6.67
CA LEU A 341 -1.32 17.92 8.08
C LEU A 341 -2.83 18.05 8.26
N LEU A 342 -3.41 17.19 9.11
CA LEU A 342 -4.86 17.13 9.37
C LEU A 342 -5.22 18.05 10.54
N HIS A 343 -6.38 18.73 10.44
CA HIS A 343 -6.86 19.72 11.40
C HIS A 343 -8.16 19.33 12.08
#